data_9f3bd64942b5c1f2caf71612cd062c1e
#
_entry.id   9f3bd64942b5c1f2caf71612cd062c1e
#
_cell.length_a   1.000
_cell.length_b   1.000
_cell.length_c   1.000
_cell.angle_alpha   90.00
_cell.angle_beta   90.00
_cell.angle_gamma   90.00
#
_symmetry.space_group_name_H-M   'P 1'
#
loop_
_entity.id
_entity.type
_entity.pdbx_description
1 polymer ?
#
loop_
_entity_poly.entity_id
_entity_poly.type
_entity_poly.pdbx_seq_one_letter_code
_entity_poly.pdbx_strand_id
1 'polypeptide(L)'
;MVVVLLIGIATAVASAKLFPSEEETLQQEGERVLAVMQFARDEAAFGGRVVAVAIDQTEIRFLERDLADPSRWNPASASELKTRQLPASIAAALRVGVVSGERAANARPVQSHVVFLPVGIAAPFELTLQSAAGARHIRGDALGNLQLSREPS
;
A
#
# COMPACT_ATOMS: atom_id res chain seq x y z
N MET A 1 16.38 -38.54 30.16
CA MET A 1 15.04 -38.54 29.54
C MET A 1 14.38 -37.18 29.66
N VAL A 2 14.23 -36.60 30.86
CA VAL A 2 13.56 -35.29 31.06
C VAL A 2 14.30 -34.13 30.37
N VAL A 3 15.64 -34.13 30.37
CA VAL A 3 16.47 -33.08 29.73
C VAL A 3 16.26 -33.03 28.19
N VAL A 4 16.14 -34.19 27.53
CA VAL A 4 15.91 -34.31 26.09
C VAL A 4 14.51 -33.80 25.73
N LEU A 5 13.50 -34.07 26.59
CA LEU A 5 12.15 -33.55 26.41
C LEU A 5 12.10 -32.02 26.52
N LEU A 6 12.80 -31.43 27.51
CA LEU A 6 12.87 -29.97 27.70
C LEU A 6 13.58 -29.28 26.53
N ILE A 7 14.66 -29.87 26.00
CA ILE A 7 15.35 -29.34 24.81
C ILE A 7 14.43 -29.42 23.57
N GLY A 8 13.67 -30.54 23.44
CA GLY A 8 12.69 -30.68 22.33
C GLY A 8 11.59 -29.66 22.38
N ILE A 9 11.06 -29.30 23.54
CA ILE A 9 10.03 -28.25 23.71
C ILE A 9 10.61 -26.86 23.44
N ALA A 10 11.83 -26.60 23.95
CA ALA A 10 12.49 -25.32 23.74
C ALA A 10 12.79 -25.05 22.24
N THR A 11 13.23 -26.08 21.50
CA THR A 11 13.45 -25.98 20.05
C THR A 11 12.15 -25.83 19.27
N ALA A 12 11.07 -26.48 19.66
CA ALA A 12 9.76 -26.34 19.03
C ALA A 12 9.19 -24.92 19.21
N VAL A 13 9.32 -24.34 20.40
CA VAL A 13 8.89 -22.95 20.69
C VAL A 13 9.77 -21.93 19.96
N ALA A 14 11.07 -22.17 19.85
CA ALA A 14 11.98 -21.30 19.10
C ALA A 14 11.70 -21.35 17.60
N SER A 15 11.35 -22.51 17.05
CA SER A 15 11.02 -22.68 15.64
C SER A 15 9.70 -21.97 15.27
N ALA A 16 8.73 -21.93 16.17
CA ALA A 16 7.45 -21.25 15.94
C ALA A 16 7.58 -19.70 15.84
N LYS A 17 8.67 -19.13 16.39
CA LYS A 17 8.95 -17.69 16.32
C LYS A 17 9.83 -17.27 15.14
N LEU A 18 10.34 -18.22 14.36
CA LEU A 18 11.25 -17.93 13.24
C LEU A 18 10.53 -17.48 11.96
N PHE A 19 9.22 -17.72 11.87
CA PHE A 19 8.42 -17.29 10.72
C PHE A 19 7.35 -16.31 11.21
N PRO A 20 7.26 -15.10 10.61
CA PRO A 20 6.19 -14.17 10.93
C PRO A 20 4.84 -14.81 10.59
N SER A 21 3.83 -14.56 11.42
CA SER A 21 2.47 -14.99 11.12
C SER A 21 1.94 -14.24 9.87
N GLU A 22 0.93 -14.80 9.20
CA GLU A 22 0.31 -14.11 8.07
C GLU A 22 -0.25 -12.73 8.46
N GLU A 23 -0.75 -12.60 9.70
CA GLU A 23 -1.22 -11.32 10.23
C GLU A 23 -0.06 -10.31 10.40
N GLU A 24 1.08 -10.75 10.94
CA GLU A 24 2.27 -9.92 11.07
C GLU A 24 2.80 -9.51 9.70
N THR A 25 2.83 -10.43 8.74
CA THR A 25 3.24 -10.16 7.36
C THR A 25 2.31 -9.12 6.71
N LEU A 26 1.00 -9.26 6.87
CA LEU A 26 0.02 -8.31 6.35
C LEU A 26 0.16 -6.93 7.00
N GLN A 27 0.39 -6.87 8.31
CA GLN A 27 0.61 -5.62 9.04
C GLN A 27 1.89 -4.92 8.57
N GLN A 28 3.00 -5.65 8.51
CA GLN A 28 4.29 -5.12 8.05
C GLN A 28 4.22 -4.62 6.61
N GLU A 29 3.54 -5.35 5.73
CA GLU A 29 3.37 -4.92 4.34
C GLU A 29 2.48 -3.68 4.23
N GLY A 30 1.41 -3.61 5.04
CA GLY A 30 0.56 -2.41 5.14
C GLY A 30 1.33 -1.17 5.57
N GLU A 31 2.16 -1.27 6.61
CA GLU A 31 3.02 -0.18 7.09
C GLU A 31 4.06 0.23 6.05
N ARG A 32 4.64 -0.75 5.35
CA ARG A 32 5.64 -0.52 4.31
C ARG A 32 5.05 0.16 3.08
N VAL A 33 3.87 -0.28 2.64
CA VAL A 33 3.16 0.37 1.53
C VAL A 33 2.74 1.79 1.92
N LEU A 34 2.23 1.99 3.15
CA LEU A 34 1.91 3.32 3.66
C LEU A 34 3.12 4.25 3.63
N ALA A 35 4.28 3.79 4.12
CA ALA A 35 5.51 4.58 4.16
C ALA A 35 5.97 5.00 2.75
N VAL A 36 5.91 4.09 1.77
CA VAL A 36 6.29 4.40 0.38
C VAL A 36 5.28 5.35 -0.27
N MET A 37 3.98 5.22 0.03
CA MET A 37 2.97 6.17 -0.45
C MET A 37 3.14 7.56 0.17
N GLN A 38 3.50 7.64 1.46
CA GLN A 38 3.85 8.91 2.10
C GLN A 38 5.07 9.55 1.43
N PHE A 39 6.09 8.76 1.12
CA PHE A 39 7.26 9.23 0.39
C PHE A 39 6.88 9.73 -1.02
N ALA A 40 6.02 9.04 -1.75
CA ALA A 40 5.54 9.46 -3.07
C ALA A 40 4.77 10.80 -3.00
N ARG A 41 3.95 10.98 -1.96
CA ARG A 41 3.26 12.25 -1.68
C ARG A 41 4.26 13.38 -1.40
N ASP A 42 5.25 13.11 -0.55
CA ASP A 42 6.25 14.12 -0.17
C ASP A 42 7.14 14.49 -1.36
N GLU A 43 7.51 13.53 -2.21
CA GLU A 43 8.22 13.78 -3.46
C GLU A 43 7.40 14.66 -4.43
N ALA A 44 6.08 14.42 -4.52
CA ALA A 44 5.20 15.28 -5.29
C ALA A 44 5.14 16.70 -4.72
N ALA A 45 4.99 16.83 -3.40
CA ALA A 45 4.86 18.13 -2.74
C ALA A 45 6.15 18.95 -2.78
N PHE A 46 7.28 18.37 -2.41
CA PHE A 46 8.57 19.06 -2.33
C PHE A 46 9.27 19.17 -3.68
N GLY A 47 9.14 18.15 -4.53
CA GLY A 47 9.71 18.15 -5.88
C GLY A 47 8.90 18.94 -6.89
N GLY A 48 7.68 19.38 -6.56
CA GLY A 48 6.78 20.07 -7.48
C GLY A 48 6.34 19.17 -8.65
N ARG A 49 6.31 17.87 -8.46
CA ARG A 49 6.05 16.85 -9.49
C ARG A 49 4.68 16.21 -9.32
N VAL A 50 4.19 15.61 -10.38
CA VAL A 50 2.97 14.78 -10.33
C VAL A 50 3.39 13.32 -10.33
N VAL A 51 3.10 12.61 -9.25
CA VAL A 51 3.44 11.21 -9.05
C VAL A 51 2.17 10.37 -9.05
N ALA A 52 2.11 9.34 -9.90
CA ALA A 52 1.03 8.37 -9.90
C ALA A 52 1.50 7.05 -9.29
N VAL A 53 0.64 6.44 -8.50
CA VAL A 53 0.83 5.09 -7.96
C VAL A 53 -0.18 4.19 -8.65
N ALA A 54 0.30 3.37 -9.57
CA ALA A 54 -0.50 2.36 -10.25
C ALA A 54 -0.47 1.07 -9.44
N ILE A 55 -1.66 0.56 -9.12
CA ILE A 55 -1.83 -0.61 -8.26
C ILE A 55 -2.54 -1.70 -9.05
N ASP A 56 -1.87 -2.83 -9.19
CA ASP A 56 -2.43 -4.08 -9.65
C ASP A 56 -2.57 -5.05 -8.48
N GLN A 57 -3.23 -6.18 -8.65
CA GLN A 57 -3.47 -7.15 -7.57
C GLN A 57 -2.20 -7.60 -6.85
N THR A 58 -1.08 -7.67 -7.56
CA THR A 58 0.20 -8.20 -7.06
C THR A 58 1.35 -7.21 -7.13
N GLU A 59 1.14 -6.05 -7.73
CA GLU A 59 2.23 -5.11 -8.04
C GLU A 59 1.83 -3.65 -7.77
N ILE A 60 2.77 -2.89 -7.24
CA ILE A 60 2.65 -1.43 -7.06
C ILE A 60 3.76 -0.77 -7.88
N ARG A 61 3.36 0.09 -8.81
CA ARG A 61 4.27 0.86 -9.68
C ARG A 61 4.14 2.35 -9.41
N PHE A 62 5.27 3.03 -9.42
CA PHE A 62 5.35 4.47 -9.24
C PHE A 62 5.75 5.13 -10.55
N LEU A 63 4.95 6.09 -10.97
CA LEU A 63 5.10 6.79 -12.24
C LEU A 63 5.19 8.30 -11.96
N GLU A 64 5.95 8.98 -12.77
CA GLU A 64 6.11 10.44 -12.72
C GLU A 64 5.67 11.02 -14.05
N ARG A 65 4.92 12.13 -14.00
CA ARG A 65 4.50 12.84 -15.20
C ARG A 65 5.68 13.55 -15.84
N ASP A 66 5.85 13.39 -17.14
CA ASP A 66 6.89 14.06 -17.90
C ASP A 66 6.64 15.59 -17.89
N LEU A 67 7.69 16.37 -17.62
CA LEU A 67 7.60 17.84 -17.58
C LEU A 67 7.48 18.46 -18.98
N ALA A 68 8.05 17.80 -20.00
CA ALA A 68 8.01 18.27 -21.38
C ALA A 68 6.73 17.85 -22.11
N ASP A 69 6.21 16.66 -21.77
CA ASP A 69 4.98 16.11 -22.34
C ASP A 69 4.05 15.60 -21.22
N PRO A 70 3.09 16.41 -20.75
CA PRO A 70 2.18 16.04 -19.68
C PRO A 70 1.28 14.83 -19.97
N SER A 71 1.23 14.35 -21.20
CA SER A 71 0.51 13.12 -21.57
C SER A 71 1.32 11.85 -21.28
N ARG A 72 2.64 11.98 -21.09
CA ARG A 72 3.55 10.86 -20.82
C ARG A 72 3.76 10.62 -19.34
N TRP A 73 3.83 9.35 -19.00
CA TRP A 73 4.19 8.86 -17.68
C TRP A 73 5.48 8.03 -17.80
N ASN A 74 6.47 8.37 -17.01
CA ASN A 74 7.74 7.66 -16.92
C ASN A 74 7.83 6.94 -15.57
N PRO A 75 8.63 5.89 -15.41
CA PRO A 75 8.96 5.36 -14.09
C PRO A 75 9.50 6.48 -13.20
N ALA A 76 9.09 6.50 -11.92
CA ALA A 76 9.54 7.52 -10.98
C ALA A 76 11.07 7.51 -10.87
N SER A 77 11.67 8.70 -10.83
CA SER A 77 13.13 8.87 -10.81
C SER A 77 13.74 8.62 -9.44
N ALA A 78 12.97 8.78 -8.35
CA ALA A 78 13.44 8.56 -7.00
C ALA A 78 13.72 7.06 -6.74
N SER A 79 14.87 6.77 -6.14
CA SER A 79 15.34 5.39 -5.90
C SER A 79 14.42 4.58 -4.97
N GLU A 80 13.68 5.26 -4.12
CA GLU A 80 12.71 4.69 -3.17
C GLU A 80 11.38 4.32 -3.84
N LEU A 81 11.08 4.92 -4.99
CA LEU A 81 9.84 4.73 -5.75
C LEU A 81 10.00 3.67 -6.85
N LYS A 82 10.60 2.55 -6.53
CA LYS A 82 10.73 1.42 -7.46
C LYS A 82 9.46 0.59 -7.49
N THR A 83 9.20 -0.02 -8.65
CA THR A 83 8.17 -1.07 -8.78
C THR A 83 8.37 -2.14 -7.71
N ARG A 84 7.27 -2.49 -7.03
CA ARG A 84 7.25 -3.41 -5.93
C ARG A 84 6.29 -4.54 -6.15
N GLN A 85 6.77 -5.77 -6.01
CA GLN A 85 5.91 -6.95 -5.94
C GLN A 85 5.41 -7.16 -4.52
N LEU A 86 4.13 -7.41 -4.35
CA LEU A 86 3.54 -7.83 -3.08
C LEU A 86 3.86 -9.30 -2.80
N PRO A 87 3.94 -9.70 -1.52
CA PRO A 87 4.00 -11.12 -1.17
C PRO A 87 2.85 -11.90 -1.82
N ALA A 88 3.12 -13.14 -2.24
CA ALA A 88 2.13 -13.98 -2.93
C ALA A 88 0.84 -14.23 -2.13
N SER A 89 0.91 -14.11 -0.78
CA SER A 89 -0.23 -14.24 0.12
C SER A 89 -1.10 -12.99 0.23
N ILE A 90 -0.68 -11.85 -0.38
CA ILE A 90 -1.36 -10.56 -0.26
C ILE A 90 -1.81 -10.09 -1.63
N ALA A 91 -3.09 -9.76 -1.74
CA ALA A 91 -3.67 -9.12 -2.92
C ALA A 91 -4.07 -7.68 -2.62
N ALA A 92 -3.83 -6.77 -3.57
CA ALA A 92 -4.21 -5.37 -3.47
C ALA A 92 -5.46 -5.06 -4.30
N ALA A 93 -6.32 -4.21 -3.77
CA ALA A 93 -7.47 -3.64 -4.48
C ALA A 93 -7.58 -2.15 -4.20
N LEU A 94 -7.70 -1.34 -5.25
CA LEU A 94 -7.78 0.11 -5.16
C LEU A 94 -9.16 0.62 -5.51
N ARG A 95 -9.68 1.53 -4.68
CA ARG A 95 -10.87 2.34 -4.94
C ARG A 95 -10.49 3.81 -4.92
N VAL A 96 -10.82 4.56 -5.95
CA VAL A 96 -10.55 6.00 -6.07
C VAL A 96 -11.87 6.76 -6.17
N GLY A 97 -11.93 7.93 -5.54
CA GLY A 97 -13.13 8.76 -5.51
C GLY A 97 -14.14 8.33 -4.44
N VAL A 98 -13.73 7.58 -3.44
CA VAL A 98 -14.61 7.14 -2.33
C VAL A 98 -14.87 8.33 -1.41
N VAL A 99 -16.04 8.92 -1.54
CA VAL A 99 -16.63 9.77 -0.50
C VAL A 99 -17.45 8.85 0.39
N SER A 100 -17.18 8.85 1.70
CA SER A 100 -17.93 8.06 2.67
C SER A 100 -19.44 8.34 2.55
N GLY A 101 -20.24 7.28 2.33
CA GLY A 101 -21.70 7.37 2.21
C GLY A 101 -22.28 6.54 1.07
N GLU A 102 -23.59 6.51 0.95
CA GLU A 102 -24.39 5.71 -0.01
C GLU A 102 -24.01 5.84 -1.50
N ARG A 103 -23.17 6.82 -1.87
CA ARG A 103 -22.65 6.97 -3.22
C ARG A 103 -21.55 5.98 -3.59
N ALA A 104 -20.97 5.26 -2.62
CA ALA A 104 -19.91 4.28 -2.87
C ALA A 104 -20.40 3.06 -3.69
N ALA A 105 -21.71 2.74 -3.66
CA ALA A 105 -22.28 1.62 -4.37
C ALA A 105 -22.32 1.78 -5.90
N ASN A 106 -22.26 3.01 -6.40
CA ASN A 106 -22.33 3.35 -7.84
C ASN A 106 -21.03 3.93 -8.41
N ALA A 107 -19.95 4.00 -7.62
CA ALA A 107 -18.66 4.47 -8.11
C ALA A 107 -18.06 3.42 -9.05
N ARG A 108 -17.97 3.76 -10.34
CA ARG A 108 -17.29 2.92 -11.33
C ARG A 108 -15.83 2.72 -10.91
N PRO A 109 -15.29 1.49 -10.90
CA PRO A 109 -13.88 1.24 -10.69
C PRO A 109 -13.11 1.65 -11.96
N VAL A 110 -12.78 2.92 -12.11
CA VAL A 110 -12.24 3.44 -13.38
C VAL A 110 -10.78 3.89 -13.26
N GLN A 111 -10.21 3.94 -12.06
CA GLN A 111 -8.81 4.35 -11.93
C GLN A 111 -8.05 3.31 -11.11
N SER A 112 -7.14 2.61 -11.77
CA SER A 112 -6.17 1.71 -11.16
C SER A 112 -4.95 2.46 -10.59
N HIS A 113 -5.05 3.78 -10.40
CA HIS A 113 -3.95 4.60 -9.91
C HIS A 113 -4.42 5.75 -9.01
N VAL A 114 -3.60 6.06 -8.03
CA VAL A 114 -3.70 7.26 -7.19
C VAL A 114 -2.74 8.30 -7.75
N VAL A 115 -3.17 9.57 -7.82
CA VAL A 115 -2.32 10.66 -8.29
C VAL A 115 -2.04 11.63 -7.15
N PHE A 116 -0.78 11.76 -6.79
CA PHE A 116 -0.27 12.77 -5.87
C PHE A 116 0.12 14.02 -6.64
N LEU A 117 -0.40 15.15 -6.19
CA LEU A 117 -0.14 16.48 -6.73
C LEU A 117 0.74 17.26 -5.74
N PRO A 118 1.44 18.32 -6.18
CA PRO A 118 2.18 19.20 -5.28
C PRO A 118 1.34 19.80 -4.14
N VAL A 119 0.03 19.87 -4.32
CA VAL A 119 -0.91 20.47 -3.36
C VAL A 119 -1.83 19.47 -2.68
N GLY A 120 -1.62 18.16 -2.86
CA GLY A 120 -2.46 17.11 -2.24
C GLY A 120 -2.65 15.90 -3.12
N ILE A 121 -3.83 15.28 -3.03
CA ILE A 121 -4.20 14.09 -3.81
C ILE A 121 -5.32 14.49 -4.78
N ALA A 122 -5.24 14.00 -6.03
CA ALA A 122 -6.22 14.33 -7.06
C ALA A 122 -7.64 13.85 -6.71
N ALA A 123 -7.77 12.70 -6.01
CA ALA A 123 -9.03 12.19 -5.52
C ALA A 123 -8.81 11.33 -4.27
N PRO A 124 -9.71 11.36 -3.27
CA PRO A 124 -9.65 10.45 -2.14
C PRO A 124 -9.62 8.99 -2.60
N PHE A 125 -8.96 8.12 -1.87
CA PHE A 125 -8.84 6.71 -2.22
C PHE A 125 -8.81 5.79 -1.01
N GLU A 126 -9.11 4.53 -1.25
CA GLU A 126 -8.90 3.43 -0.32
C GLU A 126 -8.17 2.29 -1.04
N LEU A 127 -7.01 1.94 -0.54
CA LEU A 127 -6.24 0.76 -0.93
C LEU A 127 -6.44 -0.33 0.11
N THR A 128 -6.97 -1.47 -0.30
CA THR A 128 -7.13 -2.65 0.55
C THR A 128 -6.04 -3.66 0.22
N LEU A 129 -5.29 -4.07 1.23
CA LEU A 129 -4.38 -5.22 1.20
C LEU A 129 -5.07 -6.38 1.91
N GLN A 130 -5.29 -7.49 1.22
CA GLN A 130 -6.02 -8.64 1.73
C GLN A 130 -5.18 -9.91 1.69
N SER A 131 -5.25 -10.70 2.78
CA SER A 131 -4.69 -12.04 2.88
C SER A 131 -5.69 -12.98 3.56
N ALA A 132 -5.33 -14.26 3.76
CA ALA A 132 -6.13 -15.20 4.55
C ALA A 132 -6.30 -14.76 6.02
N ALA A 133 -5.36 -13.97 6.56
CA ALA A 133 -5.40 -13.44 7.94
C ALA A 133 -6.30 -12.21 8.10
N GLY A 134 -6.86 -11.66 7.03
CA GLY A 134 -7.73 -10.48 7.06
C GLY A 134 -7.33 -9.39 6.08
N ALA A 135 -7.68 -8.15 6.38
CA ALA A 135 -7.41 -7.00 5.54
C ALA A 135 -6.75 -5.84 6.29
N ARG A 136 -6.05 -4.98 5.54
CA ARG A 136 -5.57 -3.66 5.96
C ARG A 136 -5.99 -2.64 4.92
N HIS A 137 -6.41 -1.48 5.39
CA HIS A 137 -6.91 -0.41 4.54
C HIS A 137 -6.01 0.82 4.68
N ILE A 138 -5.49 1.29 3.56
CA ILE A 138 -4.77 2.57 3.48
C ILE A 138 -5.69 3.57 2.81
N ARG A 139 -5.99 4.65 3.51
CA ARG A 139 -6.86 5.71 3.02
C ARG A 139 -6.08 6.99 2.82
N GLY A 140 -6.40 7.68 1.74
CA GLY A 140 -5.93 9.02 1.48
C GLY A 140 -7.10 9.97 1.30
N ASP A 141 -7.07 11.09 2.02
CA ASP A 141 -8.02 12.18 1.82
C ASP A 141 -7.50 13.21 0.79
N ALA A 142 -8.35 14.12 0.36
CA ALA A 142 -7.97 15.15 -0.61
C ALA A 142 -6.88 16.11 -0.11
N LEU A 143 -6.65 16.20 1.20
CA LEU A 143 -5.61 17.03 1.79
C LEU A 143 -4.24 16.35 1.82
N GLY A 144 -4.18 15.07 1.45
CA GLY A 144 -2.95 14.30 1.43
C GLY A 144 -2.65 13.54 2.73
N ASN A 145 -3.60 13.47 3.66
CA ASN A 145 -3.42 12.65 4.86
C ASN A 145 -3.59 11.17 4.49
N LEU A 146 -2.63 10.36 4.90
CA LEU A 146 -2.63 8.91 4.68
C LEU A 146 -2.72 8.18 6.01
N GLN A 147 -3.61 7.20 6.10
CA GLN A 147 -3.85 6.42 7.32
C GLN A 147 -3.99 4.94 7.01
N LEU A 148 -3.45 4.10 7.91
CA LEU A 148 -3.60 2.65 7.89
C LEU A 148 -4.61 2.23 8.96
N SER A 149 -5.59 1.40 8.59
CA SER A 149 -6.58 0.85 9.53
C SER A 149 -6.85 -0.62 9.25
N ARG A 150 -7.45 -1.31 10.24
CA ARG A 150 -7.93 -2.70 10.10
C ARG A 150 -9.37 -2.79 9.59
N GLU A 151 -10.12 -1.71 9.74
CA GLU A 151 -11.55 -1.68 9.40
C GLU A 151 -11.79 -0.89 8.12
N PRO A 152 -12.69 -1.36 7.25
CA PRO A 152 -13.19 -0.57 6.12
C PRO A 152 -14.05 0.61 6.65
N SER A 153 -14.21 1.62 5.82
CA SER A 153 -15.08 2.78 6.12
C SER A 153 -16.53 2.42 5.93
#